data_b58a7cd99a2deb999508ce2a0b786196
#
_entry.id   b58a7cd99a2deb999508ce2a0b786196
#
_cell.length_a   1.000
_cell.length_b   1.000
_cell.length_c   1.000
_cell.angle_alpha   90.00
_cell.angle_beta   90.00
_cell.angle_gamma   90.00
#
_symmetry.space_group_name_H-M   'P 1'
#
loop_
_entity.id
_entity.type
_entity.pdbx_description
1 polymer ?
#
loop_
_entity_poly.entity_id
_entity_poly.type
_entity_poly.pdbx_seq_one_letter_code
_entity_poly.pdbx_strand_id
1 'polypeptide(L)'
;MDFNIPGDDSELRTALRDVNLPTLLMVMAQFSGDDRWLTDRFRPDPIQTPEGSIFPDDTGNYNSDIAAEIREEAFELLRTLRDEGGNMPPTPDVKQMRHLMEFSTAEPLEDEFCAMLLEETNFVNRDNTWKPELEKLTGGAAGENFSVIVVGAGMSGICTGIKLSEAGIDYTILEKNAAVGGTWYENSYPDCGVDTPNHFYSYSFERNANWSGYFSKRDELYGYFERCTDQFGIRDHIQLNSEVQKMQFDTGS
;
A
#
# COMPACT_ATOMS: atom_id res chain seq x y z
N MET A 1 -6.71 0.46 -15.78
CA MET A 1 -6.42 -0.88 -15.22
C MET A 1 -7.62 -1.74 -15.54
N ASP A 2 -7.40 -2.87 -16.17
CA ASP A 2 -8.48 -3.83 -16.37
C ASP A 2 -8.82 -4.42 -15.01
N PHE A 3 -10.06 -4.23 -14.59
CA PHE A 3 -10.59 -4.79 -13.35
C PHE A 3 -10.91 -6.27 -13.60
N ASN A 4 -10.25 -7.15 -12.86
CA ASN A 4 -10.48 -8.58 -12.97
C ASN A 4 -10.62 -9.19 -11.58
N ILE A 5 -11.77 -9.79 -11.31
CA ILE A 5 -11.98 -10.61 -10.11
C ILE A 5 -11.57 -12.03 -10.48
N PRO A 6 -10.47 -12.55 -9.90
CA PRO A 6 -10.02 -13.90 -10.21
C PRO A 6 -10.92 -14.98 -9.58
N GLY A 7 -10.85 -16.17 -10.15
CA GLY A 7 -11.43 -17.37 -9.56
C GLY A 7 -12.87 -17.67 -9.96
N ASP A 8 -13.32 -18.83 -9.51
CA ASP A 8 -14.69 -19.28 -9.66
C ASP A 8 -15.55 -18.92 -8.43
N ASP A 9 -16.82 -19.31 -8.44
CA ASP A 9 -17.76 -19.04 -7.34
C ASP A 9 -17.32 -19.66 -6.02
N SER A 10 -16.64 -20.80 -6.02
CA SER A 10 -16.15 -21.46 -4.82
C SER A 10 -14.97 -20.72 -4.21
N GLU A 11 -14.06 -20.24 -5.04
CA GLU A 11 -12.92 -19.45 -4.65
C GLU A 11 -13.36 -18.08 -4.11
N LEU A 12 -14.30 -17.42 -4.79
CA LEU A 12 -14.87 -16.16 -4.33
C LEU A 12 -15.57 -16.30 -2.97
N ARG A 13 -16.40 -17.34 -2.79
CA ARG A 13 -17.04 -17.63 -1.48
C ARG A 13 -16.01 -17.93 -0.40
N THR A 14 -14.92 -18.59 -0.75
CA THR A 14 -13.84 -18.88 0.20
C THR A 14 -13.14 -17.60 0.64
N ALA A 15 -12.80 -16.72 -0.29
CA ALA A 15 -12.20 -15.41 0.02
C ALA A 15 -13.10 -14.55 0.91
N LEU A 16 -14.41 -14.56 0.69
CA LEU A 16 -15.37 -13.79 1.47
C LEU A 16 -15.58 -14.30 2.92
N ARG A 17 -15.10 -15.51 3.28
CA ARG A 17 -15.25 -16.02 4.66
C ARG A 17 -14.41 -15.24 5.66
N ASP A 18 -13.19 -14.89 5.26
CA ASP A 18 -12.18 -14.32 6.15
C ASP A 18 -11.97 -12.82 5.91
N VAL A 19 -12.81 -12.20 5.06
CA VAL A 19 -12.71 -10.79 4.73
C VAL A 19 -13.13 -9.92 5.92
N ASN A 20 -12.44 -8.79 6.10
CA ASN A 20 -12.84 -7.74 7.03
C ASN A 20 -14.15 -7.10 6.55
N LEU A 21 -15.23 -7.23 7.33
CA LEU A 21 -16.57 -6.80 6.92
C LEU A 21 -16.73 -5.28 6.82
N PRO A 22 -16.19 -4.44 7.74
CA PRO A 22 -16.20 -3.00 7.56
C PRO A 22 -15.57 -2.56 6.24
N THR A 23 -14.42 -3.12 5.88
CA THR A 23 -13.74 -2.85 4.60
C THR A 23 -14.57 -3.33 3.41
N LEU A 24 -15.18 -4.51 3.50
CA LEU A 24 -16.03 -5.05 2.44
C LEU A 24 -17.23 -4.15 2.14
N LEU A 25 -17.86 -3.60 3.17
CA LEU A 25 -19.00 -2.67 3.02
C LEU A 25 -18.59 -1.39 2.29
N MET A 26 -17.40 -0.84 2.55
CA MET A 26 -16.88 0.30 1.78
C MET A 26 -16.67 -0.06 0.30
N VAL A 27 -16.14 -1.24 0.01
CA VAL A 27 -15.96 -1.73 -1.36
C VAL A 27 -17.32 -1.90 -2.04
N MET A 28 -18.29 -2.51 -1.35
CA MET A 28 -19.65 -2.70 -1.89
C MET A 28 -20.32 -1.36 -2.20
N ALA A 29 -20.26 -0.38 -1.29
CA ALA A 29 -20.79 0.95 -1.52
C ALA A 29 -20.14 1.64 -2.72
N GLN A 30 -18.82 1.55 -2.84
CA GLN A 30 -18.08 2.17 -3.92
C GLN A 30 -18.41 1.54 -5.29
N PHE A 31 -18.46 0.20 -5.39
CA PHE A 31 -18.69 -0.49 -6.64
C PHE A 31 -20.16 -0.47 -7.08
N SER A 32 -21.11 -0.53 -6.16
CA SER A 32 -22.54 -0.44 -6.48
C SER A 32 -23.02 0.99 -6.67
N GLY A 33 -22.34 1.98 -6.10
CA GLY A 33 -22.81 3.36 -5.99
C GLY A 33 -24.04 3.51 -5.09
N ASP A 34 -24.29 2.55 -4.20
CA ASP A 34 -25.46 2.47 -3.32
C ASP A 34 -25.05 2.65 -1.86
N ASP A 35 -25.45 3.77 -1.25
CA ASP A 35 -25.14 4.11 0.14
C ASP A 35 -25.91 3.26 1.16
N ARG A 36 -26.79 2.33 0.73
CA ARG A 36 -27.53 1.43 1.62
C ARG A 36 -26.59 0.61 2.55
N TRP A 37 -25.37 0.40 2.10
CA TRP A 37 -24.34 -0.33 2.84
C TRP A 37 -23.69 0.50 3.96
N LEU A 38 -23.83 1.82 3.92
CA LEU A 38 -23.27 2.78 4.87
C LEU A 38 -24.32 3.31 5.87
N THR A 39 -25.33 2.51 6.17
CA THR A 39 -26.41 2.85 7.10
C THR A 39 -26.16 2.30 8.50
N ASP A 40 -26.87 2.80 9.50
CA ASP A 40 -26.79 2.33 10.90
C ASP A 40 -26.99 0.82 11.04
N ARG A 41 -27.73 0.19 10.12
CA ARG A 41 -27.92 -1.26 10.11
C ARG A 41 -26.62 -2.04 10.00
N PHE A 42 -25.69 -1.53 9.17
CA PHE A 42 -24.42 -2.16 8.88
C PHE A 42 -23.24 -1.46 9.54
N ARG A 43 -23.51 -0.50 10.42
CA ARG A 43 -22.46 0.24 11.10
C ARG A 43 -21.67 -0.70 12.01
N PRO A 44 -20.34 -0.77 11.88
CA PRO A 44 -19.50 -1.59 12.75
C PRO A 44 -19.49 -1.03 14.18
N ASP A 45 -19.12 -1.86 15.13
CA ASP A 45 -18.67 -1.36 16.43
C ASP A 45 -17.34 -0.60 16.26
N PRO A 46 -17.09 0.43 17.09
CA PRO A 46 -15.79 1.12 17.07
C PRO A 46 -14.64 0.16 17.32
N ILE A 47 -13.51 0.43 16.68
CA ILE A 47 -12.27 -0.35 16.84
C ILE A 47 -11.86 -0.29 18.32
N GLN A 48 -11.67 -1.44 18.94
CA GLN A 48 -11.28 -1.56 20.34
C GLN A 48 -10.10 -2.52 20.47
N THR A 49 -9.22 -2.24 21.43
CA THR A 49 -8.18 -3.21 21.79
C THR A 49 -8.69 -4.05 22.96
N PRO A 50 -8.95 -5.36 22.75
CA PRO A 50 -9.42 -6.24 23.81
C PRO A 50 -8.43 -6.30 24.98
N GLU A 51 -8.96 -6.47 26.19
CA GLU A 51 -8.12 -6.60 27.40
C GLU A 51 -7.12 -7.76 27.25
N GLY A 52 -5.85 -7.48 27.44
CA GLY A 52 -4.76 -8.46 27.27
C GLY A 52 -4.27 -8.67 25.82
N SER A 53 -4.86 -7.96 24.85
CA SER A 53 -4.38 -7.94 23.46
C SER A 53 -3.53 -6.69 23.20
N ILE A 54 -2.55 -6.82 22.31
CA ILE A 54 -1.82 -5.68 21.75
C ILE A 54 -2.39 -5.31 20.36
N PHE A 55 -3.33 -6.11 19.84
CA PHE A 55 -3.95 -5.89 18.54
C PHE A 55 -5.37 -5.37 18.70
N PRO A 56 -5.74 -4.34 17.94
CA PRO A 56 -7.12 -3.87 17.89
C PRO A 56 -8.03 -4.93 17.24
N ASP A 57 -9.28 -4.97 17.67
CA ASP A 57 -10.34 -5.68 16.97
C ASP A 57 -11.01 -4.72 15.97
N ASP A 58 -10.76 -4.95 14.71
CA ASP A 58 -11.29 -4.19 13.57
C ASP A 58 -12.38 -4.96 12.81
N THR A 59 -12.87 -6.07 13.37
CA THR A 59 -13.86 -6.95 12.71
C THR A 59 -15.25 -6.34 12.63
N GLY A 60 -15.51 -5.26 13.38
CA GLY A 60 -16.81 -4.59 13.46
C GLY A 60 -17.84 -5.32 14.32
N ASN A 61 -17.49 -6.47 14.89
CA ASN A 61 -18.27 -7.24 15.85
C ASN A 61 -19.71 -7.57 15.40
N TYR A 62 -19.89 -7.87 14.12
CA TYR A 62 -21.19 -8.22 13.55
C TYR A 62 -21.73 -9.53 14.08
N ASN A 63 -23.04 -9.58 14.35
CA ASN A 63 -23.70 -10.86 14.61
C ASN A 63 -23.72 -11.73 13.35
N SER A 64 -23.92 -13.06 13.55
CA SER A 64 -23.85 -14.06 12.47
C SER A 64 -24.78 -13.78 11.29
N ASP A 65 -25.97 -13.25 11.55
CA ASP A 65 -26.99 -13.05 10.53
C ASP A 65 -26.64 -11.86 9.63
N ILE A 66 -26.21 -10.75 10.21
CA ILE A 66 -25.70 -9.57 9.48
C ILE A 66 -24.44 -9.91 8.73
N ALA A 67 -23.50 -10.63 9.34
CA ALA A 67 -22.27 -11.06 8.66
C ALA A 67 -22.55 -11.97 7.45
N ALA A 68 -23.52 -12.87 7.58
CA ALA A 68 -23.93 -13.74 6.47
C ALA A 68 -24.60 -12.95 5.35
N GLU A 69 -25.48 -12.00 5.68
CA GLU A 69 -26.13 -11.10 4.73
C GLU A 69 -25.09 -10.29 3.94
N ILE A 70 -24.14 -9.64 4.62
CA ILE A 70 -23.07 -8.86 3.98
C ILE A 70 -22.28 -9.73 2.99
N ARG A 71 -21.88 -10.94 3.40
CA ARG A 71 -21.09 -11.83 2.54
C ARG A 71 -21.88 -12.33 1.33
N GLU A 72 -23.16 -12.63 1.47
CA GLU A 72 -23.98 -13.09 0.35
C GLU A 72 -24.25 -11.98 -0.66
N GLU A 73 -24.58 -10.78 -0.20
CA GLU A 73 -24.76 -9.62 -1.06
C GLU A 73 -23.44 -9.22 -1.76
N ALA A 74 -22.32 -9.30 -1.04
CA ALA A 74 -21.00 -9.07 -1.64
C ALA A 74 -20.67 -10.14 -2.70
N PHE A 75 -21.01 -11.39 -2.45
CA PHE A 75 -20.83 -12.46 -3.42
C PHE A 75 -21.61 -12.18 -4.72
N GLU A 76 -22.88 -11.81 -4.63
CA GLU A 76 -23.70 -11.51 -5.80
C GLU A 76 -23.18 -10.28 -6.57
N LEU A 77 -22.77 -9.22 -5.87
CA LEU A 77 -22.18 -8.03 -6.47
C LEU A 77 -20.86 -8.37 -7.20
N LEU A 78 -19.94 -9.03 -6.52
CA LEU A 78 -18.63 -9.34 -7.09
C LEU A 78 -18.72 -10.38 -8.22
N ARG A 79 -19.62 -11.35 -8.11
CA ARG A 79 -19.92 -12.29 -9.19
C ARG A 79 -20.41 -11.58 -10.43
N THR A 80 -21.37 -10.66 -10.28
CA THR A 80 -21.89 -9.85 -11.38
C THR A 80 -20.79 -9.03 -12.04
N LEU A 81 -19.96 -8.36 -11.25
CA LEU A 81 -18.83 -7.59 -11.76
C LEU A 81 -17.80 -8.46 -12.50
N ARG A 82 -17.55 -9.68 -12.03
CA ARG A 82 -16.67 -10.65 -12.68
C ARG A 82 -17.23 -11.11 -14.02
N ASP A 83 -18.50 -11.50 -14.05
CA ASP A 83 -19.13 -12.18 -15.20
C ASP A 83 -19.53 -11.19 -16.30
N GLU A 84 -19.93 -9.97 -15.95
CA GLU A 84 -20.38 -8.94 -16.88
C GLU A 84 -19.24 -7.99 -17.30
N GLY A 85 -18.11 -8.02 -16.62
CA GLY A 85 -17.01 -7.08 -16.82
C GLY A 85 -17.32 -5.72 -16.19
N GLY A 86 -16.86 -5.50 -14.97
CA GLY A 86 -17.06 -4.23 -14.27
C GLY A 86 -16.04 -3.17 -14.69
N ASN A 87 -16.47 -1.92 -14.70
CA ASN A 87 -15.55 -0.78 -14.73
C ASN A 87 -15.11 -0.45 -13.31
N MET A 88 -13.85 -0.03 -13.15
CA MET A 88 -13.44 0.57 -11.89
C MET A 88 -14.37 1.75 -11.57
N PRO A 89 -14.89 1.83 -10.34
CA PRO A 89 -15.69 2.97 -9.94
C PRO A 89 -14.85 4.26 -10.00
N PRO A 90 -15.48 5.42 -10.17
CA PRO A 90 -14.75 6.67 -10.12
C PRO A 90 -14.06 6.84 -8.77
N THR A 91 -12.90 7.48 -8.77
CA THR A 91 -12.19 7.82 -7.53
C THR A 91 -13.11 8.63 -6.62
N PRO A 92 -13.33 8.22 -5.37
CA PRO A 92 -14.13 8.98 -4.42
C PRO A 92 -13.55 10.38 -4.22
N ASP A 93 -14.40 11.38 -4.13
CA ASP A 93 -13.96 12.69 -3.70
C ASP A 93 -13.61 12.70 -2.18
N VAL A 94 -13.01 13.80 -1.71
CA VAL A 94 -12.56 13.92 -0.31
C VAL A 94 -13.71 13.70 0.68
N LYS A 95 -14.91 14.17 0.35
CA LYS A 95 -16.08 14.06 1.21
C LYS A 95 -16.60 12.62 1.28
N GLN A 96 -16.66 11.96 0.12
CA GLN A 96 -17.05 10.54 0.03
C GLN A 96 -16.04 9.65 0.75
N MET A 97 -14.74 9.91 0.56
CA MET A 97 -13.71 9.14 1.22
C MET A 97 -13.75 9.30 2.74
N ARG A 98 -13.93 10.53 3.23
CA ARG A 98 -14.14 10.76 4.66
C ARG A 98 -15.32 9.95 5.19
N HIS A 99 -16.46 9.98 4.50
CA HIS A 99 -17.64 9.23 4.91
C HIS A 99 -17.39 7.72 4.98
N LEU A 100 -16.69 7.17 3.99
CA LEU A 100 -16.28 5.76 3.99
C LEU A 100 -15.38 5.42 5.19
N MET A 101 -14.39 6.27 5.47
CA MET A 101 -13.46 6.07 6.58
C MET A 101 -14.17 6.17 7.93
N GLU A 102 -14.98 7.21 8.15
CA GLU A 102 -15.76 7.39 9.38
C GLU A 102 -16.76 6.27 9.62
N PHE A 103 -17.31 5.71 8.53
CA PHE A 103 -18.17 4.55 8.62
C PHE A 103 -17.38 3.31 9.06
N SER A 104 -16.24 3.03 8.43
CA SER A 104 -15.47 1.80 8.70
C SER A 104 -14.84 1.75 10.08
N THR A 105 -14.51 2.91 10.66
CA THR A 105 -13.95 3.01 12.02
C THR A 105 -15.04 3.23 13.07
N ALA A 106 -16.28 3.54 12.65
CA ALA A 106 -17.39 3.98 13.47
C ALA A 106 -17.11 5.24 14.31
N GLU A 107 -16.07 5.99 13.95
CA GLU A 107 -15.61 7.20 14.64
C GLU A 107 -15.47 8.37 13.67
N PRO A 108 -15.70 9.62 14.13
CA PRO A 108 -15.44 10.80 13.32
C PRO A 108 -13.94 10.99 13.10
N LEU A 109 -13.55 11.40 11.87
CA LEU A 109 -12.17 11.71 11.53
C LEU A 109 -11.92 13.21 11.51
N GLU A 110 -10.84 13.64 12.16
CA GLU A 110 -10.34 15.01 12.04
C GLU A 110 -9.78 15.27 10.63
N ASP A 111 -9.86 16.55 10.19
CA ASP A 111 -9.45 16.95 8.83
C ASP A 111 -8.01 16.57 8.50
N GLU A 112 -7.12 16.67 9.50
CA GLU A 112 -5.70 16.35 9.39
C GLU A 112 -5.48 14.88 9.05
N PHE A 113 -6.15 13.96 9.76
CA PHE A 113 -6.09 12.52 9.48
C PHE A 113 -6.71 12.17 8.14
N CYS A 114 -7.83 12.79 7.78
CA CYS A 114 -8.47 12.55 6.51
C CYS A 114 -7.54 12.86 5.33
N ALA A 115 -6.81 13.97 5.40
CA ALA A 115 -5.86 14.35 4.35
C ALA A 115 -4.70 13.36 4.23
N MET A 116 -4.15 12.88 5.34
CA MET A 116 -3.09 11.86 5.38
C MET A 116 -3.59 10.52 4.84
N LEU A 117 -4.74 10.03 5.30
CA LEU A 117 -5.28 8.75 4.90
C LEU A 117 -5.70 8.71 3.43
N LEU A 118 -6.16 9.83 2.86
CA LEU A 118 -6.43 9.94 1.43
C LEU A 118 -5.18 9.66 0.57
N GLU A 119 -4.03 10.14 1.03
CA GLU A 119 -2.76 9.87 0.36
C GLU A 119 -2.38 8.38 0.47
N GLU A 120 -2.55 7.79 1.66
CA GLU A 120 -2.29 6.37 1.90
C GLU A 120 -3.23 5.43 1.11
N THR A 121 -4.41 5.87 0.72
CA THR A 121 -5.30 5.07 -0.15
C THR A 121 -4.81 4.99 -1.61
N ASN A 122 -3.80 5.78 -1.98
CA ASN A 122 -3.29 5.91 -3.35
C ASN A 122 -4.31 6.43 -4.38
N PHE A 123 -5.43 7.00 -3.93
CA PHE A 123 -6.36 7.72 -4.81
C PHE A 123 -5.85 9.13 -5.14
N VAL A 124 -5.04 9.70 -4.25
CA VAL A 124 -4.39 11.01 -4.44
C VAL A 124 -2.89 10.79 -4.37
N ASN A 125 -2.20 11.03 -5.47
CA ASN A 125 -0.74 10.96 -5.51
C ASN A 125 -0.15 12.38 -5.45
N ARG A 126 0.31 12.80 -4.28
CA ARG A 126 0.96 14.09 -4.08
C ARG A 126 2.33 14.17 -4.74
N ASP A 127 2.98 13.06 -4.94
CA ASP A 127 4.30 13.01 -5.58
C ASP A 127 4.29 13.62 -6.97
N ASN A 128 3.14 13.60 -7.65
CA ASN A 128 3.00 14.24 -8.95
C ASN A 128 2.84 15.76 -8.89
N THR A 129 2.58 16.35 -7.72
CA THR A 129 2.35 17.81 -7.59
C THR A 129 3.65 18.61 -7.59
N TRP A 130 4.77 18.02 -7.22
CA TRP A 130 6.08 18.67 -7.19
C TRP A 130 6.88 18.56 -8.49
N LYS A 131 6.51 17.66 -9.42
CA LYS A 131 7.16 17.54 -10.74
C LYS A 131 7.24 18.87 -11.50
N PRO A 132 6.15 19.66 -11.65
CA PRO A 132 6.21 20.95 -12.32
C PRO A 132 7.08 21.99 -11.61
N GLU A 133 7.20 21.88 -10.28
CA GLU A 133 8.06 22.76 -9.50
C GLU A 133 9.52 22.37 -9.64
N LEU A 134 9.80 21.07 -9.64
CA LEU A 134 11.14 20.53 -9.89
C LEU A 134 11.61 20.88 -11.31
N GLU A 135 10.78 20.72 -12.32
CA GLU A 135 11.08 21.13 -13.70
C GLU A 135 11.39 22.63 -13.81
N LYS A 136 10.73 23.48 -13.00
CA LYS A 136 11.06 24.90 -12.91
C LYS A 136 12.36 25.17 -12.17
N LEU A 137 12.65 24.39 -11.10
CA LEU A 137 13.88 24.53 -10.31
C LEU A 137 15.11 23.96 -11.04
N THR A 138 14.93 22.86 -11.78
CA THR A 138 15.99 22.23 -12.55
C THR A 138 16.18 22.87 -13.92
N GLY A 139 15.22 23.71 -14.38
CA GLY A 139 15.29 24.66 -15.52
C GLY A 139 16.01 24.17 -16.78
N GLY A 140 15.93 22.93 -17.12
CA GLY A 140 16.56 22.31 -18.29
C GLY A 140 18.10 22.29 -18.28
N ALA A 141 18.75 23.22 -17.62
CA ALA A 141 20.23 23.34 -17.61
C ALA A 141 20.86 22.94 -16.25
N ALA A 142 20.13 23.02 -15.14
CA ALA A 142 20.63 22.60 -13.83
C ALA A 142 20.55 21.08 -13.63
N GLY A 143 19.69 20.39 -14.38
CA GLY A 143 19.56 18.94 -14.33
C GLY A 143 20.69 18.16 -15.00
N GLU A 144 21.42 18.78 -15.94
CA GLU A 144 22.47 18.07 -16.69
C GLU A 144 23.74 17.77 -15.87
N ASN A 145 23.89 18.36 -14.68
CA ASN A 145 25.07 18.16 -13.83
C ASN A 145 24.72 17.76 -12.37
N PHE A 146 23.46 17.45 -12.09
CA PHE A 146 23.06 17.05 -10.75
C PHE A 146 22.78 15.54 -10.72
N SER A 147 23.47 14.84 -9.84
CA SER A 147 23.26 13.42 -9.62
C SER A 147 23.23 13.10 -8.13
N VAL A 148 22.57 12.02 -7.74
CA VAL A 148 22.42 11.58 -6.36
C VAL A 148 23.12 10.24 -6.15
N ILE A 149 23.88 10.12 -5.07
CA ILE A 149 24.37 8.82 -4.59
C ILE A 149 23.53 8.42 -3.38
N VAL A 150 22.90 7.26 -3.48
CA VAL A 150 22.14 6.63 -2.39
C VAL A 150 23.00 5.53 -1.77
N VAL A 151 23.13 5.51 -0.44
CA VAL A 151 23.92 4.49 0.26
C VAL A 151 22.96 3.46 0.87
N GLY A 152 23.06 2.22 0.36
CA GLY A 152 22.26 1.07 0.78
C GLY A 152 21.03 0.84 -0.10
N ALA A 153 20.79 -0.41 -0.49
CA ALA A 153 19.62 -0.88 -1.24
C ALA A 153 18.63 -1.65 -0.35
N GLY A 154 18.43 -1.20 0.88
CA GLY A 154 17.33 -1.63 1.72
C GLY A 154 16.02 -0.91 1.32
N MET A 155 14.96 -1.10 2.12
CA MET A 155 13.64 -0.51 1.89
C MET A 155 13.71 0.98 1.53
N SER A 156 14.44 1.79 2.30
CA SER A 156 14.55 3.23 2.09
C SER A 156 15.32 3.59 0.81
N GLY A 157 16.42 2.86 0.51
CA GLY A 157 17.21 3.11 -0.71
C GLY A 157 16.46 2.73 -1.99
N ILE A 158 15.72 1.63 -1.97
CA ILE A 158 14.82 1.23 -3.07
C ILE A 158 13.75 2.29 -3.28
N CYS A 159 13.06 2.73 -2.21
CA CYS A 159 12.06 3.81 -2.29
C CYS A 159 12.66 5.09 -2.88
N THR A 160 13.83 5.50 -2.40
CA THR A 160 14.54 6.69 -2.88
C THR A 160 14.87 6.56 -4.37
N GLY A 161 15.38 5.40 -4.81
CA GLY A 161 15.66 5.16 -6.22
C GLY A 161 14.43 5.26 -7.11
N ILE A 162 13.30 4.69 -6.68
CA ILE A 162 12.02 4.79 -7.38
C ILE A 162 11.61 6.26 -7.52
N LYS A 163 11.66 7.02 -6.41
CA LYS A 163 11.25 8.43 -6.41
C LYS A 163 12.19 9.33 -7.23
N LEU A 164 13.49 9.04 -7.23
CA LEU A 164 14.46 9.74 -8.10
C LEU A 164 14.22 9.43 -9.58
N SER A 165 13.91 8.17 -9.92
CA SER A 165 13.50 7.80 -11.29
C SER A 165 12.23 8.56 -11.73
N GLU A 166 11.21 8.61 -10.89
CA GLU A 166 9.98 9.36 -11.15
C GLU A 166 10.24 10.86 -11.33
N ALA A 167 11.23 11.39 -10.62
CA ALA A 167 11.67 12.78 -10.70
C ALA A 167 12.54 13.08 -11.93
N GLY A 168 13.04 12.06 -12.65
CA GLY A 168 13.99 12.23 -13.73
C GLY A 168 15.37 12.72 -13.27
N ILE A 169 15.77 12.39 -12.05
CA ILE A 169 17.06 12.74 -11.47
C ILE A 169 18.00 11.56 -11.62
N ASP A 170 19.20 11.79 -12.15
CA ASP A 170 20.24 10.77 -12.24
C ASP A 170 20.72 10.35 -10.84
N TYR A 171 20.86 9.03 -10.64
CA TYR A 171 21.32 8.49 -9.37
C TYR A 171 22.03 7.16 -9.50
N THR A 172 22.79 6.82 -8.48
CA THR A 172 23.40 5.50 -8.27
C THR A 172 23.17 5.06 -6.83
N ILE A 173 22.73 3.83 -6.63
CA ILE A 173 22.59 3.21 -5.31
C ILE A 173 23.81 2.31 -5.09
N LEU A 174 24.57 2.56 -4.02
CA LEU A 174 25.72 1.75 -3.63
C LEU A 174 25.30 0.78 -2.52
N GLU A 175 25.31 -0.52 -2.81
CA GLU A 175 24.95 -1.57 -1.86
C GLU A 175 26.14 -2.46 -1.53
N LYS A 176 26.45 -2.62 -0.25
CA LYS A 176 27.57 -3.46 0.22
C LYS A 176 27.37 -4.94 -0.04
N ASN A 177 26.12 -5.39 -0.03
CA ASN A 177 25.75 -6.79 -0.19
C ASN A 177 25.67 -7.21 -1.66
N ALA A 178 25.59 -8.52 -1.88
CA ALA A 178 25.44 -9.11 -3.21
C ALA A 178 24.00 -9.03 -3.76
N ALA A 179 23.04 -8.54 -2.97
CA ALA A 179 21.65 -8.35 -3.38
C ALA A 179 21.02 -7.18 -2.62
N VAL A 180 19.87 -6.71 -3.10
CA VAL A 180 19.04 -5.71 -2.43
C VAL A 180 18.32 -6.29 -1.21
N GLY A 181 17.57 -5.48 -0.48
CA GLY A 181 16.70 -5.94 0.61
C GLY A 181 17.15 -5.53 2.01
N GLY A 182 18.40 -5.09 2.18
CA GLY A 182 18.92 -4.60 3.47
C GLY A 182 18.68 -5.57 4.61
N THR A 183 17.90 -5.18 5.62
CA THR A 183 17.55 -6.02 6.78
C THR A 183 17.01 -7.39 6.36
N TRP A 184 16.19 -7.47 5.34
CA TRP A 184 15.57 -8.72 4.89
C TRP A 184 16.50 -9.60 4.06
N TYR A 185 17.58 -9.06 3.53
CA TYR A 185 18.67 -9.82 2.96
C TYR A 185 19.63 -10.34 4.06
N GLU A 186 20.01 -9.48 5.01
CA GLU A 186 21.04 -9.78 6.01
C GLU A 186 20.56 -10.72 7.11
N ASN A 187 19.28 -10.67 7.50
CA ASN A 187 18.75 -11.45 8.60
C ASN A 187 18.03 -12.70 8.09
N SER A 188 18.62 -13.87 8.35
CA SER A 188 18.11 -15.17 7.89
C SER A 188 17.93 -16.20 9.00
N TYR A 189 17.84 -15.74 10.27
CA TYR A 189 17.60 -16.64 11.40
C TYR A 189 16.17 -17.21 11.36
N PRO A 190 15.94 -18.40 11.98
CA PRO A 190 14.63 -19.01 12.01
C PRO A 190 13.55 -18.06 12.57
N ASP A 191 12.41 -18.03 11.92
CA ASP A 191 11.23 -17.22 12.28
C ASP A 191 11.41 -15.70 12.16
N CYS A 192 12.48 -15.22 11.50
CA CYS A 192 12.66 -13.82 11.18
C CYS A 192 11.43 -13.29 10.40
N GLY A 193 10.85 -12.20 10.88
CA GLY A 193 9.66 -11.59 10.30
C GLY A 193 9.39 -10.21 10.87
N VAL A 194 8.35 -9.58 10.36
CA VAL A 194 7.89 -8.26 10.80
C VAL A 194 6.86 -8.40 11.93
N ASP A 195 6.82 -7.43 12.82
CA ASP A 195 5.83 -7.26 13.89
C ASP A 195 4.83 -6.13 13.60
N THR A 196 4.94 -5.53 12.44
CA THR A 196 4.02 -4.53 11.90
C THR A 196 3.12 -5.18 10.86
N PRO A 197 1.81 -4.90 10.83
CA PRO A 197 0.92 -5.41 9.79
C PRO A 197 1.43 -5.09 8.40
N ASN A 198 1.36 -6.08 7.49
CA ASN A 198 1.95 -5.98 6.15
C ASN A 198 1.44 -4.82 5.31
N HIS A 199 0.17 -4.44 5.48
CA HIS A 199 -0.41 -3.30 4.76
C HIS A 199 0.17 -1.95 5.19
N PHE A 200 0.84 -1.88 6.36
CA PHE A 200 1.66 -0.73 6.77
C PHE A 200 3.15 -0.95 6.48
N TYR A 201 3.60 -2.22 6.39
CA TYR A 201 4.99 -2.54 6.09
C TYR A 201 5.18 -2.82 4.58
N SER A 202 4.68 -1.93 3.77
CA SER A 202 4.79 -1.91 2.31
C SER A 202 4.80 -0.46 1.83
N TYR A 203 5.20 -0.24 0.59
CA TYR A 203 5.10 1.09 -0.01
C TYR A 203 3.64 1.43 -0.27
N SER A 204 3.21 2.66 0.07
CA SER A 204 1.84 3.14 -0.19
C SER A 204 1.49 3.13 -1.69
N PHE A 205 2.51 3.31 -2.54
CA PHE A 205 2.37 3.31 -4.00
C PHE A 205 2.49 1.92 -4.64
N GLU A 206 2.90 0.88 -3.89
CA GLU A 206 3.02 -0.50 -4.37
C GLU A 206 2.50 -1.48 -3.32
N ARG A 207 1.20 -1.67 -3.30
CA ARG A 207 0.55 -2.57 -2.36
C ARG A 207 0.60 -4.01 -2.85
N ASN A 208 0.78 -4.93 -1.92
CA ASN A 208 0.69 -6.35 -2.18
C ASN A 208 -0.58 -6.92 -1.55
N ALA A 209 -1.51 -7.40 -2.37
CA ALA A 209 -2.73 -8.06 -1.89
C ALA A 209 -2.53 -9.55 -1.57
N ASN A 210 -1.35 -10.12 -1.88
CA ASN A 210 -1.09 -11.56 -1.83
C ASN A 210 -0.17 -11.95 -0.66
N TRP A 211 -0.23 -11.22 0.46
CA TRP A 211 0.48 -11.61 1.66
C TRP A 211 -0.08 -12.93 2.22
N SER A 212 0.80 -13.85 2.62
CA SER A 212 0.40 -15.15 3.18
C SER A 212 -0.22 -15.06 4.59
N GLY A 213 -0.04 -13.93 5.27
CA GLY A 213 -0.54 -13.68 6.62
C GLY A 213 -0.54 -12.19 6.96
N TYR A 214 -1.01 -11.87 8.15
CA TYR A 214 -1.09 -10.49 8.64
C TYR A 214 0.30 -9.90 8.93
N PHE A 215 1.24 -10.75 9.37
CA PHE A 215 2.65 -10.44 9.61
C PHE A 215 3.52 -11.36 8.76
N SER A 216 4.26 -10.81 7.81
CA SER A 216 5.06 -11.60 6.89
C SER A 216 6.39 -12.03 7.47
N LYS A 217 6.84 -13.18 7.01
CA LYS A 217 8.18 -13.68 7.28
C LYS A 217 9.20 -13.09 6.31
N ARG A 218 10.45 -13.20 6.70
CA ARG A 218 11.61 -12.66 5.98
C ARG A 218 11.59 -12.89 4.48
N ASP A 219 11.34 -14.11 4.03
CA ASP A 219 11.44 -14.47 2.61
C ASP A 219 10.37 -13.78 1.76
N GLU A 220 9.19 -13.58 2.32
CA GLU A 220 8.10 -12.89 1.64
C GLU A 220 8.36 -11.37 1.53
N LEU A 221 8.87 -10.76 2.60
CA LEU A 221 9.31 -9.36 2.61
C LEU A 221 10.48 -9.13 1.66
N TYR A 222 11.47 -10.01 1.69
CA TYR A 222 12.59 -9.96 0.76
C TYR A 222 12.11 -10.04 -0.70
N GLY A 223 11.24 -11.00 -1.01
CA GLY A 223 10.64 -11.14 -2.34
C GLY A 223 9.82 -9.92 -2.77
N TYR A 224 9.16 -9.24 -1.83
CA TYR A 224 8.45 -7.99 -2.11
C TYR A 224 9.40 -6.88 -2.58
N PHE A 225 10.52 -6.66 -1.87
CA PHE A 225 11.49 -5.62 -2.23
C PHE A 225 12.26 -5.95 -3.53
N GLU A 226 12.56 -7.23 -3.77
CA GLU A 226 13.12 -7.68 -5.06
C GLU A 226 12.17 -7.36 -6.22
N ARG A 227 10.86 -7.69 -6.07
CA ARG A 227 9.85 -7.35 -7.09
C ARG A 227 9.73 -5.85 -7.31
N CYS A 228 9.71 -5.03 -6.25
CA CYS A 228 9.68 -3.58 -6.39
C CYS A 228 10.88 -3.08 -7.20
N THR A 229 12.08 -3.59 -6.92
CA THR A 229 13.30 -3.22 -7.62
C THR A 229 13.20 -3.49 -9.12
N ASP A 230 12.65 -4.65 -9.51
CA ASP A 230 12.49 -5.04 -10.91
C ASP A 230 11.32 -4.31 -11.59
N GLN A 231 10.18 -4.25 -10.94
CA GLN A 231 8.95 -3.65 -11.48
C GLN A 231 9.12 -2.16 -11.78
N PHE A 232 9.83 -1.45 -10.92
CA PHE A 232 10.11 -0.01 -11.12
C PHE A 232 11.39 0.25 -11.94
N GLY A 233 12.06 -0.79 -12.43
CA GLY A 233 13.20 -0.69 -13.35
C GLY A 233 14.44 -0.02 -12.76
N ILE A 234 14.60 -0.06 -11.43
CA ILE A 234 15.73 0.62 -10.77
C ILE A 234 16.98 -0.25 -10.62
N ARG A 235 16.94 -1.51 -11.03
CA ARG A 235 18.04 -2.47 -10.83
C ARG A 235 19.33 -2.03 -11.47
N ASP A 236 19.29 -1.43 -12.66
CA ASP A 236 20.46 -0.97 -13.39
C ASP A 236 21.16 0.23 -12.73
N HIS A 237 20.49 0.90 -11.79
CA HIS A 237 21.06 1.97 -11.00
C HIS A 237 21.73 1.49 -9.71
N ILE A 238 21.71 0.17 -9.42
CA ILE A 238 22.24 -0.40 -8.18
C ILE A 238 23.58 -1.05 -8.43
N GLN A 239 24.62 -0.58 -7.75
CA GLN A 239 25.94 -1.21 -7.73
C GLN A 239 26.05 -2.07 -6.46
N LEU A 240 25.91 -3.39 -6.65
CA LEU A 240 26.08 -4.38 -5.60
C LEU A 240 27.57 -4.59 -5.25
N ASN A 241 27.86 -5.18 -4.08
CA ASN A 241 29.21 -5.42 -3.56
C ASN A 241 30.06 -4.13 -3.50
N SER A 242 29.41 -3.00 -3.24
CA SER A 242 30.00 -1.66 -3.23
C SER A 242 29.82 -0.99 -1.89
N GLU A 243 30.72 -1.32 -0.95
CA GLU A 243 30.68 -0.74 0.39
C GLU A 243 31.27 0.66 0.44
N VAL A 244 30.51 1.63 0.94
CA VAL A 244 30.96 3.00 1.14
C VAL A 244 31.82 3.07 2.42
N GLN A 245 33.13 3.25 2.27
CA GLN A 245 34.08 3.31 3.39
C GLN A 245 34.24 4.72 3.96
N LYS A 246 34.07 5.75 3.14
CA LYS A 246 34.26 7.13 3.56
C LYS A 246 33.48 8.09 2.64
N MET A 247 32.90 9.10 3.26
CA MET A 247 32.33 10.27 2.57
C MET A 247 33.04 11.53 3.06
N GLN A 248 33.36 12.44 2.15
CA GLN A 248 34.01 13.71 2.47
C GLN A 248 33.31 14.81 1.71
N PHE A 249 32.85 15.83 2.44
CA PHE A 249 32.28 17.01 1.82
C PHE A 249 33.37 17.86 1.18
N ASP A 250 33.19 18.25 -0.09
CA ASP A 250 34.06 19.18 -0.79
C ASP A 250 33.41 20.55 -0.82
N THR A 251 34.07 21.54 -0.25
CA THR A 251 33.59 22.92 -0.20
C THR A 251 33.91 23.72 -1.46
N GLY A 252 34.61 23.12 -2.43
CA GLY A 252 35.09 23.77 -3.67
C GLY A 252 34.30 23.40 -4.93
N SER A 253 33.30 22.50 -4.82
CA SER A 253 32.44 22.09 -5.95
C SER A 253 31.09 22.76 -5.94
#